data_f6c037441080f6b5a9d3eeb3c3825c16
#
_entry.id   f6c037441080f6b5a9d3eeb3c3825c16
#
_cell.length_a   1.000
_cell.length_b   1.000
_cell.length_c   1.000
_cell.angle_alpha   90.00
_cell.angle_beta   90.00
_cell.angle_gamma   90.00
#
_symmetry.space_group_name_H-M   'P 1'
#
loop_
_entity.id
_entity.type
_entity.pdbx_description
1 polymer ?
#
loop_
_entity_poly.entity_id
_entity_poly.type
_entity_poly.pdbx_seq_one_letter_code
_entity_poly.pdbx_strand_id
1 'polypeptide(L)'
;GNNDWAYYLLSQIFVIITFYFVWKFSNLVFEDKIFSLLSVLLLSGIYFYNFTTPEFNVNVSQLPFWALSVYFFWQGLHSNKKFYWILFGVVSAFGFLSKYLFIYLLLALLIFFILNIKKYSKFIKNYSFSILVSLIILIPHFIWLFENNFVTIFYGLNRSGVSDFNFINHIKNPIIFLSKQIVILIPFFIMIFVIIRKFKMRINVKDKKILFLLSVNLIPILLMLITSILTGAKIRTMWMTPFYLFLGTLFLLIFKNYIDLKKMKIFYRIFLFFFILSPMTYLGISLIDKTKRTDYPGKEISRLVQNKWDDNFSNEIKIVIGDEWYAGNLS
;
A
#
# COMPACT_ATOMS: atom_id res chain seq x y z
N GLY A 1 2.31 -19.87 -18.11
CA GLY A 1 3.70 -19.95 -18.59
C GLY A 1 4.65 -20.33 -17.48
N ASN A 2 5.78 -20.92 -17.82
CA ASN A 2 6.78 -21.45 -16.88
C ASN A 2 7.69 -20.34 -16.27
N ASN A 3 7.21 -19.12 -16.15
CA ASN A 3 8.03 -17.95 -15.76
C ASN A 3 7.60 -17.37 -14.40
N ASP A 4 7.40 -18.22 -13.40
CA ASP A 4 7.01 -17.78 -12.04
C ASP A 4 8.03 -16.81 -11.43
N TRP A 5 9.32 -16.99 -11.73
CA TRP A 5 10.38 -16.07 -11.31
C TRP A 5 10.13 -14.62 -11.72
N ALA A 6 9.46 -14.39 -12.86
CA ALA A 6 9.17 -13.05 -13.35
C ALA A 6 8.16 -12.30 -12.44
N TYR A 7 7.21 -13.03 -11.88
CA TYR A 7 6.27 -12.50 -10.88
C TYR A 7 6.98 -12.03 -9.61
N TYR A 8 7.88 -12.86 -9.09
CA TYR A 8 8.67 -12.51 -7.90
C TYR A 8 9.61 -11.34 -8.19
N LEU A 9 10.28 -11.34 -9.35
CA LEU A 9 11.16 -10.25 -9.76
C LEU A 9 10.39 -8.93 -9.89
N LEU A 10 9.22 -8.96 -10.56
CA LEU A 10 8.38 -7.77 -10.71
C LEU A 10 7.96 -7.20 -9.36
N SER A 11 7.59 -8.07 -8.41
CA SER A 11 7.27 -7.65 -7.06
C SER A 11 8.44 -6.92 -6.39
N GLN A 12 9.64 -7.48 -6.47
CA GLN A 12 10.84 -6.86 -5.88
C GLN A 12 11.20 -5.53 -6.54
N ILE A 13 11.04 -5.40 -7.86
CA ILE A 13 11.24 -4.12 -8.58
C ILE A 13 10.29 -3.05 -8.01
N PHE A 14 9.02 -3.37 -7.83
CA PHE A 14 8.03 -2.44 -7.28
C PHE A 14 8.37 -2.03 -5.84
N VAL A 15 8.82 -2.96 -5.01
CA VAL A 15 9.27 -2.68 -3.64
C VAL A 15 10.51 -1.79 -3.63
N ILE A 16 11.50 -2.08 -4.47
CA ILE A 16 12.74 -1.28 -4.58
C ILE A 16 12.42 0.16 -5.01
N ILE A 17 11.59 0.34 -6.04
CA ILE A 17 11.15 1.68 -6.47
C ILE A 17 10.45 2.40 -5.32
N THR A 18 9.58 1.70 -4.59
CA THR A 18 8.87 2.26 -3.43
C THR A 18 9.84 2.76 -2.37
N PHE A 19 10.78 1.91 -1.94
CA PHE A 19 11.74 2.25 -0.89
C PHE A 19 12.68 3.38 -1.32
N TYR A 20 13.06 3.42 -2.60
CA TYR A 20 13.85 4.50 -3.16
C TYR A 20 13.12 5.84 -3.05
N PHE A 21 11.81 5.90 -3.36
CA PHE A 21 11.06 7.15 -3.27
C PHE A 21 10.69 7.51 -1.82
N VAL A 22 10.52 6.56 -0.93
CA VAL A 22 10.43 6.82 0.51
C VAL A 22 11.74 7.43 1.02
N TRP A 23 12.89 6.87 0.63
CA TRP A 23 14.20 7.42 0.97
C TRP A 23 14.39 8.84 0.40
N LYS A 24 14.07 9.05 -0.89
CA LYS A 24 14.14 10.38 -1.53
C LYS A 24 13.29 11.42 -0.81
N PHE A 25 12.04 11.07 -0.49
CA PHE A 25 11.15 11.95 0.26
C PHE A 25 11.69 12.24 1.65
N SER A 26 12.14 11.21 2.37
CA SER A 26 12.73 11.37 3.70
C SER A 26 13.96 12.29 3.68
N ASN A 27 14.78 12.21 2.62
CA ASN A 27 15.93 13.09 2.45
C ASN A 27 15.53 14.56 2.23
N LEU A 28 14.38 14.83 1.60
CA LEU A 28 13.84 16.19 1.51
C LEU A 28 13.34 16.70 2.87
N VAL A 29 12.87 15.80 3.74
CA VAL A 29 12.36 16.14 5.06
C VAL A 29 13.50 16.41 6.04
N PHE A 30 14.48 15.51 6.09
CA PHE A 30 15.55 15.52 7.12
C PHE A 30 16.78 16.32 6.70
N GLU A 31 17.08 16.37 5.40
CA GLU A 31 18.35 16.86 4.85
C GLU A 31 19.56 16.12 5.47
N ASP A 32 19.33 14.85 5.82
CA ASP A 32 20.26 13.95 6.51
C ASP A 32 20.10 12.53 5.98
N LYS A 33 21.21 11.96 5.47
CA LYS A 33 21.23 10.63 4.85
C LYS A 33 20.99 9.51 5.85
N ILE A 34 21.44 9.67 7.12
CA ILE A 34 21.27 8.63 8.15
C ILE A 34 19.80 8.51 8.53
N PHE A 35 19.12 9.62 8.83
CA PHE A 35 17.69 9.61 9.14
C PHE A 35 16.85 9.13 7.95
N SER A 36 17.26 9.48 6.73
CA SER A 36 16.59 9.01 5.51
C SER A 36 16.73 7.50 5.32
N LEU A 37 17.92 6.95 5.57
CA LEU A 37 18.15 5.51 5.53
C LEU A 37 17.35 4.79 6.64
N LEU A 38 17.39 5.31 7.88
CA LEU A 38 16.62 4.77 8.99
C LEU A 38 15.12 4.70 8.69
N SER A 39 14.58 5.72 7.98
CA SER A 39 13.16 5.71 7.57
C SER A 39 12.80 4.49 6.71
N VAL A 40 13.70 4.07 5.83
CA VAL A 40 13.50 2.88 4.99
C VAL A 40 13.76 1.59 5.76
N LEU A 41 14.82 1.53 6.56
CA LEU A 41 15.14 0.34 7.34
C LEU A 41 14.02 -0.02 8.34
N LEU A 42 13.33 0.98 8.90
CA LEU A 42 12.18 0.77 9.77
C LEU A 42 11.01 0.06 9.07
N LEU A 43 10.89 0.17 7.74
CA LEU A 43 9.84 -0.53 6.98
C LEU A 43 9.97 -2.05 7.07
N SER A 44 11.18 -2.58 7.26
CA SER A 44 11.38 -4.03 7.47
C SER A 44 10.72 -4.57 8.75
N GLY A 45 10.41 -3.70 9.71
CA GLY A 45 9.64 -4.04 10.90
C GLY A 45 8.12 -4.08 10.65
N ILE A 46 7.66 -3.86 9.42
CA ILE A 46 6.24 -3.89 9.08
C ILE A 46 5.99 -5.09 8.18
N TYR A 47 5.12 -5.99 8.62
CA TYR A 47 4.72 -7.23 7.95
C TYR A 47 4.49 -7.07 6.44
N PHE A 48 3.89 -5.94 6.01
CA PHE A 48 3.54 -5.69 4.62
C PHE A 48 4.74 -5.47 3.70
N TYR A 49 5.92 -5.10 4.20
CA TYR A 49 7.08 -4.75 3.38
C TYR A 49 8.20 -5.79 3.44
N ASN A 50 7.93 -6.87 4.16
CA ASN A 50 8.89 -7.93 4.34
C ASN A 50 8.26 -9.29 4.01
N PHE A 51 7.18 -9.69 4.68
CA PHE A 51 6.60 -11.02 4.56
C PHE A 51 5.65 -11.18 3.36
N THR A 52 4.88 -10.12 2.99
CA THR A 52 3.83 -10.22 1.96
C THR A 52 4.25 -9.70 0.60
N THR A 53 5.51 -9.32 0.43
CA THR A 53 6.06 -8.78 -0.83
C THR A 53 6.74 -9.78 -1.77
N PRO A 54 6.94 -11.06 -1.47
CA PRO A 54 7.45 -11.99 -2.47
C PRO A 54 6.53 -12.08 -3.69
N GLU A 55 5.21 -12.18 -3.49
CA GLU A 55 4.24 -12.34 -4.56
C GLU A 55 3.72 -11.01 -5.08
N PHE A 56 3.73 -10.84 -6.42
CA PHE A 56 3.15 -9.66 -7.04
C PHE A 56 1.62 -9.71 -6.98
N ASN A 57 1.02 -8.69 -6.41
CA ASN A 57 -0.43 -8.56 -6.30
C ASN A 57 -0.83 -7.07 -6.28
N VAL A 58 -2.13 -6.79 -6.32
CA VAL A 58 -2.67 -5.42 -6.36
C VAL A 58 -2.20 -4.52 -5.21
N ASN A 59 -1.84 -5.09 -4.05
CA ASN A 59 -1.34 -4.29 -2.93
C ASN A 59 0.12 -3.89 -3.14
N VAL A 60 0.93 -4.78 -3.72
CA VAL A 60 2.32 -4.50 -4.09
C VAL A 60 2.36 -3.54 -5.29
N SER A 61 1.50 -3.75 -6.31
CA SER A 61 1.46 -2.88 -7.48
C SER A 61 1.14 -1.42 -7.13
N GLN A 62 0.38 -1.17 -6.07
CA GLN A 62 0.00 0.15 -5.59
C GLN A 62 1.14 0.90 -4.87
N LEU A 63 2.12 0.17 -4.30
CA LEU A 63 3.17 0.73 -3.44
C LEU A 63 3.98 1.87 -4.09
N PRO A 64 4.57 1.68 -5.31
CA PRO A 64 5.38 2.73 -5.92
C PRO A 64 4.55 3.97 -6.26
N PHE A 65 3.30 3.79 -6.69
CA PHE A 65 2.44 4.93 -7.00
C PHE A 65 2.08 5.73 -5.75
N TRP A 66 1.91 5.07 -4.60
CA TRP A 66 1.71 5.74 -3.31
C TRP A 66 2.93 6.59 -2.93
N ALA A 67 4.12 6.01 -2.97
CA ALA A 67 5.35 6.69 -2.64
C ALA A 67 5.66 7.86 -3.60
N LEU A 68 5.49 7.63 -4.91
CA LEU A 68 5.67 8.64 -5.95
C LEU A 68 4.69 9.80 -5.82
N SER A 69 3.40 9.51 -5.52
CA SER A 69 2.40 10.57 -5.36
C SER A 69 2.74 11.48 -4.18
N VAL A 70 3.14 10.92 -3.04
CA VAL A 70 3.57 11.71 -1.88
C VAL A 70 4.82 12.55 -2.23
N TYR A 71 5.78 11.95 -2.93
CA TYR A 71 7.01 12.63 -3.34
C TYR A 71 6.73 13.77 -4.32
N PHE A 72 5.98 13.53 -5.40
CA PHE A 72 5.71 14.54 -6.41
C PHE A 72 4.77 15.64 -5.92
N PHE A 73 3.79 15.31 -5.10
CA PHE A 73 2.95 16.31 -4.46
C PHE A 73 3.77 17.26 -3.57
N TRP A 74 4.66 16.70 -2.73
CA TRP A 74 5.56 17.51 -1.89
C TRP A 74 6.49 18.39 -2.74
N GLN A 75 7.08 17.83 -3.78
CA GLN A 75 7.92 18.59 -4.73
C GLN A 75 7.13 19.67 -5.45
N GLY A 76 5.90 19.40 -5.84
CA GLY A 76 5.01 20.40 -6.45
C GLY A 76 4.75 21.60 -5.54
N LEU A 77 4.59 21.37 -4.23
CA LEU A 77 4.39 22.42 -3.23
C LEU A 77 5.63 23.25 -2.92
N HIS A 78 6.84 22.71 -3.16
CA HIS A 78 8.11 23.35 -2.78
C HIS A 78 8.96 23.80 -3.97
N SER A 79 8.63 23.38 -5.18
CA SER A 79 9.25 23.85 -6.42
C SER A 79 8.23 24.58 -7.29
N ASN A 80 8.67 25.60 -8.01
CA ASN A 80 7.79 26.29 -8.96
C ASN A 80 7.65 25.54 -10.32
N LYS A 81 8.01 24.25 -10.39
CA LYS A 81 8.02 23.45 -11.61
C LYS A 81 6.66 22.76 -11.81
N LYS A 82 5.93 23.12 -12.84
CA LYS A 82 4.68 22.48 -13.26
C LYS A 82 4.85 20.98 -13.54
N PHE A 83 6.05 20.56 -13.93
CA PHE A 83 6.39 19.18 -14.22
C PHE A 83 6.05 18.21 -13.07
N TYR A 84 6.30 18.60 -11.82
CA TYR A 84 5.95 17.74 -10.67
C TYR A 84 4.44 17.56 -10.49
N TRP A 85 3.64 18.54 -10.86
CA TRP A 85 2.19 18.43 -10.83
C TRP A 85 1.65 17.51 -11.93
N ILE A 86 2.27 17.54 -13.12
CA ILE A 86 1.95 16.61 -14.21
C ILE A 86 2.27 15.18 -13.76
N LEU A 87 3.48 14.94 -13.24
CA LEU A 87 3.87 13.63 -12.72
C LEU A 87 2.96 13.17 -11.59
N PHE A 88 2.57 14.07 -10.68
CA PHE A 88 1.61 13.74 -9.63
C PHE A 88 0.27 13.28 -10.23
N GLY A 89 -0.24 13.97 -11.25
CA GLY A 89 -1.47 13.59 -11.94
C GLY A 89 -1.37 12.21 -12.60
N VAL A 90 -0.30 11.96 -13.34
CA VAL A 90 -0.04 10.67 -14.02
C VAL A 90 0.03 9.54 -13.00
N VAL A 91 0.86 9.69 -11.98
CA VAL A 91 1.08 8.66 -10.95
C VAL A 91 -0.19 8.40 -10.13
N SER A 92 -0.98 9.45 -9.88
CA SER A 92 -2.27 9.33 -9.18
C SER A 92 -3.27 8.50 -9.96
N ALA A 93 -3.32 8.67 -11.28
CA ALA A 93 -4.19 7.86 -12.14
C ALA A 93 -3.78 6.37 -12.12
N PHE A 94 -2.49 6.06 -12.30
CA PHE A 94 -2.01 4.67 -12.22
C PHE A 94 -2.17 4.06 -10.82
N GLY A 95 -1.99 4.85 -9.77
CA GLY A 95 -2.27 4.41 -8.41
C GLY A 95 -3.74 4.04 -8.21
N PHE A 96 -4.67 4.83 -8.73
CA PHE A 96 -6.10 4.55 -8.69
C PHE A 96 -6.47 3.30 -9.53
N LEU A 97 -5.87 3.15 -10.73
CA LEU A 97 -6.06 1.97 -11.57
C LEU A 97 -5.49 0.69 -10.94
N SER A 98 -4.41 0.81 -10.16
CA SER A 98 -3.88 -0.33 -9.41
C SER A 98 -4.86 -0.82 -8.34
N LYS A 99 -5.53 0.11 -7.65
CA LYS A 99 -6.53 -0.22 -6.63
C LYS A 99 -7.32 1.03 -6.22
N TYR A 100 -8.64 0.95 -6.21
CA TYR A 100 -9.52 2.08 -5.85
C TYR A 100 -9.28 2.64 -4.44
N LEU A 101 -8.75 1.84 -3.51
CA LEU A 101 -8.37 2.31 -2.17
C LEU A 101 -7.29 3.41 -2.19
N PHE A 102 -6.64 3.63 -3.32
CA PHE A 102 -5.73 4.75 -3.52
C PHE A 102 -6.41 6.12 -3.32
N ILE A 103 -7.74 6.18 -3.47
CA ILE A 103 -8.53 7.39 -3.21
C ILE A 103 -8.31 7.94 -1.80
N TYR A 104 -8.05 7.09 -0.80
CA TYR A 104 -7.79 7.53 0.57
C TYR A 104 -6.53 8.40 0.69
N LEU A 105 -5.47 8.10 -0.09
CA LEU A 105 -4.29 8.96 -0.18
C LEU A 105 -4.64 10.28 -0.86
N LEU A 106 -5.36 10.23 -1.98
CA LEU A 106 -5.73 11.45 -2.73
C LEU A 106 -6.57 12.38 -1.87
N LEU A 107 -7.52 11.83 -1.11
CA LEU A 107 -8.32 12.60 -0.14
C LEU A 107 -7.45 13.19 0.98
N ALA A 108 -6.48 12.43 1.50
CA ALA A 108 -5.56 12.93 2.53
C ALA A 108 -4.71 14.11 2.01
N LEU A 109 -4.20 14.00 0.79
CA LEU A 109 -3.44 15.08 0.15
C LEU A 109 -4.32 16.31 -0.16
N LEU A 110 -5.56 16.09 -0.59
CA LEU A 110 -6.54 17.16 -0.80
C LEU A 110 -6.89 17.87 0.52
N ILE A 111 -7.18 17.12 1.57
CA ILE A 111 -7.46 17.68 2.91
C ILE A 111 -6.26 18.49 3.40
N PHE A 112 -5.05 17.97 3.29
CA PHE A 112 -3.83 18.72 3.63
C PHE A 112 -3.75 20.02 2.83
N PHE A 113 -4.01 19.99 1.52
CA PHE A 113 -3.95 21.16 0.64
C PHE A 113 -5.00 22.21 1.06
N ILE A 114 -6.25 21.80 1.30
CA ILE A 114 -7.33 22.68 1.71
C ILE A 114 -7.03 23.33 3.07
N LEU A 115 -6.61 22.55 4.06
CA LEU A 115 -6.27 23.06 5.40
C LEU A 115 -5.11 24.06 5.38
N ASN A 116 -4.29 24.03 4.33
CA ASN A 116 -3.15 24.92 4.16
C ASN A 116 -3.29 25.86 2.94
N ILE A 117 -4.53 26.09 2.47
CA ILE A 117 -4.79 26.80 1.21
C ILE A 117 -4.25 28.22 1.22
N LYS A 118 -4.28 28.91 2.35
CA LYS A 118 -3.71 30.26 2.51
C LYS A 118 -2.22 30.30 2.14
N LYS A 119 -1.46 29.25 2.49
CA LYS A 119 -0.03 29.15 2.18
C LYS A 119 0.23 28.68 0.75
N TYR A 120 -0.61 27.79 0.22
CA TYR A 120 -0.41 27.11 -1.06
C TYR A 120 -1.36 27.59 -2.16
N SER A 121 -2.08 28.73 -1.97
CA SER A 121 -3.04 29.29 -2.92
C SER A 121 -2.46 29.47 -4.34
N LYS A 122 -1.19 29.86 -4.44
CA LYS A 122 -0.51 30.01 -5.74
C LYS A 122 -0.44 28.71 -6.57
N PHE A 123 -0.61 27.55 -5.93
CA PHE A 123 -0.56 26.24 -6.58
C PHE A 123 -1.94 25.67 -6.92
N ILE A 124 -3.06 26.37 -6.63
CA ILE A 124 -4.42 25.90 -6.94
C ILE A 124 -4.54 25.49 -8.41
N LYS A 125 -4.10 26.37 -9.33
CA LYS A 125 -4.17 26.09 -10.78
C LYS A 125 -3.37 24.83 -11.16
N ASN A 126 -2.18 24.67 -10.58
CA ASN A 126 -1.32 23.52 -10.87
C ASN A 126 -1.90 22.22 -10.29
N TYR A 127 -2.49 22.29 -9.10
CA TYR A 127 -3.16 21.13 -8.47
C TYR A 127 -4.42 20.73 -9.27
N SER A 128 -5.26 21.71 -9.66
CA SER A 128 -6.41 21.45 -10.54
C SER A 128 -5.98 20.85 -11.88
N PHE A 129 -4.87 21.32 -12.44
CA PHE A 129 -4.30 20.74 -13.65
C PHE A 129 -3.85 19.28 -13.46
N SER A 130 -3.26 18.94 -12.31
CA SER A 130 -2.91 17.55 -12.01
C SER A 130 -4.15 16.63 -11.91
N ILE A 131 -5.25 17.13 -11.35
CA ILE A 131 -6.53 16.43 -11.33
C ILE A 131 -7.02 16.19 -12.77
N LEU A 132 -6.98 17.21 -13.61
CA LEU A 132 -7.37 17.08 -15.02
C LEU A 132 -6.53 16.03 -15.75
N VAL A 133 -5.20 16.02 -15.56
CA VAL A 133 -4.30 15.00 -16.11
C VAL A 133 -4.72 13.59 -15.63
N SER A 134 -5.00 13.44 -14.34
CA SER A 134 -5.48 12.15 -13.80
C SER A 134 -6.79 11.71 -14.44
N LEU A 135 -7.75 12.62 -14.57
CA LEU A 135 -9.07 12.31 -15.15
C LEU A 135 -8.94 11.90 -16.62
N ILE A 136 -8.11 12.61 -17.42
CA ILE A 136 -7.87 12.25 -18.83
C ILE A 136 -7.36 10.81 -18.95
N ILE A 137 -6.39 10.41 -18.11
CA ILE A 137 -5.84 9.04 -18.11
C ILE A 137 -6.89 8.02 -17.66
N LEU A 138 -7.82 8.41 -16.78
CA LEU A 138 -8.87 7.54 -16.26
C LEU A 138 -10.09 7.41 -17.18
N ILE A 139 -10.24 8.26 -18.20
CA ILE A 139 -11.40 8.22 -19.15
C ILE A 139 -11.64 6.82 -19.69
N PRO A 140 -10.65 6.09 -20.27
CA PRO A 140 -10.91 4.75 -20.82
C PRO A 140 -11.45 3.78 -19.75
N HIS A 141 -10.96 3.88 -18.54
CA HIS A 141 -11.41 3.05 -17.44
C HIS A 141 -12.85 3.38 -17.00
N PHE A 142 -13.21 4.66 -16.97
CA PHE A 142 -14.57 5.06 -16.65
C PHE A 142 -15.56 4.61 -17.73
N ILE A 143 -15.21 4.74 -19.02
CA ILE A 143 -16.02 4.23 -20.13
C ILE A 143 -16.25 2.72 -19.92
N TRP A 144 -15.17 1.97 -19.71
CA TRP A 144 -15.25 0.54 -19.46
C TRP A 144 -16.12 0.19 -18.24
N LEU A 145 -16.05 0.96 -17.15
CA LEU A 145 -16.89 0.76 -15.96
C LEU A 145 -18.39 0.91 -16.30
N PHE A 146 -18.76 1.93 -17.09
CA PHE A 146 -20.14 2.13 -17.51
C PHE A 146 -20.61 0.99 -18.39
N GLU A 147 -19.82 0.56 -19.37
CA GLU A 147 -20.14 -0.54 -20.27
C GLU A 147 -20.28 -1.89 -19.56
N ASN A 148 -19.54 -2.09 -18.45
CA ASN A 148 -19.53 -3.33 -17.67
C ASN A 148 -20.31 -3.21 -16.34
N ASN A 149 -21.31 -2.34 -16.24
CA ASN A 149 -22.21 -2.22 -15.10
C ASN A 149 -21.49 -2.12 -13.75
N PHE A 150 -20.36 -1.41 -13.69
CA PHE A 150 -19.57 -1.19 -12.48
C PHE A 150 -19.14 -2.46 -11.76
N VAL A 151 -18.91 -3.55 -12.48
CA VAL A 151 -18.62 -4.89 -11.95
C VAL A 151 -17.50 -4.90 -10.88
N THR A 152 -16.43 -4.13 -11.09
CA THR A 152 -15.30 -4.08 -10.12
C THR A 152 -15.66 -3.35 -8.82
N ILE A 153 -16.56 -2.38 -8.86
CA ILE A 153 -17.07 -1.68 -7.69
C ILE A 153 -17.96 -2.63 -6.88
N PHE A 154 -18.94 -3.27 -7.53
CA PHE A 154 -19.80 -4.26 -6.87
C PHE A 154 -19.02 -5.44 -6.31
N TYR A 155 -18.00 -5.93 -7.04
CA TYR A 155 -17.10 -6.94 -6.52
C TYR A 155 -16.39 -6.49 -5.21
N GLY A 156 -15.89 -5.25 -5.19
CA GLY A 156 -15.25 -4.70 -4.00
C GLY A 156 -16.19 -4.56 -2.81
N LEU A 157 -17.43 -4.12 -3.04
CA LEU A 157 -18.47 -4.00 -2.02
C LEU A 157 -18.87 -5.37 -1.47
N ASN A 158 -19.14 -6.36 -2.32
CA ASN A 158 -19.46 -7.72 -1.91
C ASN A 158 -18.32 -8.36 -1.11
N ARG A 159 -17.07 -8.16 -1.56
CA ARG A 159 -15.88 -8.69 -0.88
C ARG A 159 -15.63 -8.06 0.50
N SER A 160 -16.19 -6.88 0.76
CA SER A 160 -16.13 -6.21 2.06
C SER A 160 -17.27 -6.62 3.01
N GLY A 161 -18.24 -7.43 2.56
CA GLY A 161 -19.38 -7.88 3.36
C GLY A 161 -20.38 -6.76 3.69
N VAL A 162 -20.43 -5.70 2.86
CA VAL A 162 -21.40 -4.58 3.04
C VAL A 162 -22.82 -5.04 2.76
N SER A 163 -23.01 -6.09 1.95
CA SER A 163 -24.34 -6.66 1.64
C SER A 163 -25.04 -7.28 2.85
N ASP A 164 -24.29 -7.71 3.86
CA ASP A 164 -24.84 -8.39 5.05
C ASP A 164 -25.03 -7.37 6.16
N PHE A 165 -26.15 -6.62 6.13
CA PHE A 165 -26.44 -5.62 7.15
C PHE A 165 -26.60 -6.28 8.52
N ASN A 166 -25.62 -6.02 9.42
CA ASN A 166 -25.70 -6.36 10.82
C ASN A 166 -25.09 -5.20 11.63
N PHE A 167 -25.91 -4.59 12.49
CA PHE A 167 -25.49 -3.45 13.31
C PHE A 167 -24.23 -3.75 14.14
N ILE A 168 -24.03 -4.98 14.60
CA ILE A 168 -22.84 -5.40 15.35
C ILE A 168 -21.57 -5.20 14.51
N ASN A 169 -21.64 -5.34 13.17
CA ASN A 169 -20.49 -5.18 12.29
C ASN A 169 -19.91 -3.76 12.29
N HIS A 170 -20.76 -2.73 12.52
CA HIS A 170 -20.33 -1.33 12.61
C HIS A 170 -19.44 -1.05 13.83
N ILE A 171 -19.46 -1.91 14.86
CA ILE A 171 -18.61 -1.82 16.04
C ILE A 171 -17.51 -2.88 16.02
N LYS A 172 -17.86 -4.14 15.74
CA LYS A 172 -16.94 -5.27 15.78
C LYS A 172 -15.83 -5.15 14.74
N ASN A 173 -16.16 -4.84 13.48
CA ASN A 173 -15.19 -4.81 12.39
C ASN A 173 -14.13 -3.70 12.55
N PRO A 174 -14.47 -2.45 12.93
CA PRO A 174 -13.48 -1.42 13.23
C PRO A 174 -12.53 -1.80 14.38
N ILE A 175 -13.04 -2.42 15.44
CA ILE A 175 -12.22 -2.85 16.58
C ILE A 175 -11.24 -3.95 16.16
N ILE A 176 -11.72 -4.98 15.45
CA ILE A 176 -10.86 -6.05 14.92
C ILE A 176 -9.82 -5.47 13.96
N PHE A 177 -10.21 -4.52 13.11
CA PHE A 177 -9.30 -3.84 12.20
C PHE A 177 -8.16 -3.16 12.97
N LEU A 178 -8.48 -2.28 13.94
CA LEU A 178 -7.48 -1.57 14.73
C LEU A 178 -6.57 -2.51 15.51
N SER A 179 -7.13 -3.54 16.15
CA SER A 179 -6.34 -4.52 16.90
C SER A 179 -5.30 -5.22 16.02
N LYS A 180 -5.68 -5.60 14.80
CA LYS A 180 -4.76 -6.21 13.83
C LYS A 180 -3.65 -5.24 13.39
N GLN A 181 -3.98 -3.95 13.20
CA GLN A 181 -2.97 -2.94 12.83
C GLN A 181 -1.94 -2.76 13.95
N ILE A 182 -2.37 -2.73 15.21
CA ILE A 182 -1.46 -2.63 16.36
C ILE A 182 -0.48 -3.81 16.36
N VAL A 183 -0.98 -5.04 16.22
CA VAL A 183 -0.15 -6.26 16.23
C VAL A 183 0.89 -6.23 15.10
N ILE A 184 0.49 -5.84 13.89
CA ILE A 184 1.38 -5.77 12.71
C ILE A 184 2.51 -4.75 12.91
N LEU A 185 2.25 -3.69 13.67
CA LEU A 185 3.22 -2.63 13.91
C LEU A 185 4.15 -2.89 15.11
N ILE A 186 3.96 -3.97 15.89
CA ILE A 186 4.81 -4.28 17.05
C ILE A 186 6.30 -4.32 16.69
N PRO A 187 6.76 -5.04 15.63
CA PRO A 187 8.18 -5.07 15.31
C PRO A 187 8.73 -3.70 14.92
N PHE A 188 7.96 -2.89 14.20
CA PHE A 188 8.30 -1.51 13.88
C PHE A 188 8.51 -0.68 15.16
N PHE A 189 7.61 -0.80 16.14
CA PHE A 189 7.73 -0.09 17.41
C PHE A 189 8.94 -0.58 18.23
N ILE A 190 9.23 -1.88 18.22
CA ILE A 190 10.46 -2.40 18.86
C ILE A 190 11.69 -1.74 18.23
N MET A 191 11.77 -1.68 16.89
CA MET A 191 12.91 -1.09 16.18
C MET A 191 13.09 0.40 16.50
N ILE A 192 12.01 1.19 16.47
CA ILE A 192 12.12 2.65 16.71
C ILE A 192 12.39 2.95 18.18
N PHE A 193 11.79 2.22 19.12
CA PHE A 193 11.92 2.48 20.55
C PHE A 193 13.32 2.16 21.08
N VAL A 194 14.02 1.24 20.46
CA VAL A 194 15.41 0.93 20.83
C VAL A 194 16.33 2.13 20.65
N ILE A 195 16.12 2.94 19.63
CA ILE A 195 16.96 4.12 19.34
C ILE A 195 16.47 5.39 20.03
N ILE A 196 15.27 5.39 20.61
CA ILE A 196 14.76 6.56 21.35
C ILE A 196 15.37 6.58 22.75
N ARG A 197 15.97 7.72 23.11
CA ARG A 197 16.58 7.95 24.43
C ARG A 197 15.55 8.39 25.49
N LYS A 198 14.57 9.21 25.08
CA LYS A 198 13.51 9.76 25.95
C LYS A 198 12.19 9.82 25.21
N PHE A 199 11.15 9.31 25.84
CA PHE A 199 9.78 9.40 25.33
C PHE A 199 9.16 10.76 25.66
N LYS A 200 9.65 11.81 25.00
CA LYS A 200 9.05 13.13 25.07
C LYS A 200 8.50 13.51 23.71
N MET A 201 7.23 13.25 23.50
CA MET A 201 6.57 13.57 22.25
C MET A 201 6.15 15.04 22.26
N ARG A 202 6.73 15.84 21.36
CA ARG A 202 6.30 17.21 21.09
C ARG A 202 5.89 17.31 19.62
N ILE A 203 4.61 17.22 19.36
CA ILE A 203 4.06 17.38 18.01
C ILE A 203 3.86 18.86 17.76
N ASN A 204 4.71 19.46 16.96
CA ASN A 204 4.54 20.84 16.52
C ASN A 204 3.71 20.86 15.21
N VAL A 205 2.40 20.99 15.35
CA VAL A 205 1.48 21.08 14.22
C VAL A 205 1.66 22.34 13.35
N LYS A 206 2.45 23.33 13.81
CA LYS A 206 2.84 24.48 12.98
C LYS A 206 3.94 24.11 11.98
N ASP A 207 4.73 23.07 12.26
CA ASP A 207 5.71 22.54 11.32
C ASP A 207 4.99 21.82 10.18
N LYS A 208 5.15 22.35 8.96
CA LYS A 208 4.47 21.81 7.78
C LYS A 208 4.97 20.42 7.36
N LYS A 209 6.22 20.07 7.69
CA LYS A 209 6.76 18.72 7.47
C LYS A 209 6.02 17.70 8.36
N ILE A 210 5.84 18.04 9.64
CA ILE A 210 5.08 17.20 10.60
C ILE A 210 3.61 17.10 10.18
N LEU A 211 2.96 18.24 9.88
CA LEU A 211 1.56 18.26 9.50
C LEU A 211 1.30 17.45 8.22
N PHE A 212 2.19 17.54 7.23
CA PHE A 212 2.10 16.77 6.00
C PHE A 212 2.22 15.26 6.26
N LEU A 213 3.23 14.86 7.04
CA LEU A 213 3.42 13.45 7.41
C LEU A 213 2.27 12.90 8.25
N LEU A 214 1.71 13.69 9.17
CA LEU A 214 0.49 13.31 9.90
C LEU A 214 -0.68 13.12 8.93
N SER A 215 -0.85 14.02 7.98
CA SER A 215 -1.93 13.91 6.98
C SER A 215 -1.80 12.64 6.14
N VAL A 216 -0.60 12.34 5.63
CA VAL A 216 -0.36 11.16 4.77
C VAL A 216 -0.49 9.84 5.53
N ASN A 217 -0.09 9.79 6.81
CA ASN A 217 -0.13 8.56 7.60
C ASN A 217 -1.46 8.35 8.32
N LEU A 218 -2.07 9.40 8.89
CA LEU A 218 -3.26 9.25 9.75
C LEU A 218 -4.57 9.41 9.01
N ILE A 219 -4.68 10.37 8.09
CA ILE A 219 -5.96 10.62 7.40
C ILE A 219 -6.43 9.41 6.62
N PRO A 220 -5.61 8.70 5.82
CA PRO A 220 -6.06 7.50 5.13
C PRO A 220 -6.56 6.42 6.08
N ILE A 221 -5.89 6.22 7.23
CA ILE A 221 -6.30 5.24 8.24
C ILE A 221 -7.64 5.65 8.88
N LEU A 222 -7.79 6.93 9.23
CA LEU A 222 -9.04 7.46 9.79
C LEU A 222 -10.19 7.34 8.79
N LEU A 223 -9.98 7.66 7.53
CA LEU A 223 -11.00 7.51 6.48
C LEU A 223 -11.40 6.04 6.31
N MET A 224 -10.43 5.12 6.34
CA MET A 224 -10.70 3.68 6.29
C MET A 224 -11.52 3.22 7.50
N LEU A 225 -11.16 3.70 8.70
CA LEU A 225 -11.89 3.41 9.93
C LEU A 225 -13.33 3.94 9.87
N ILE A 226 -13.50 5.20 9.44
CA ILE A 226 -14.82 5.82 9.24
C ILE A 226 -15.65 5.02 8.25
N THR A 227 -15.06 4.58 7.13
CA THR A 227 -15.75 3.71 6.16
C THR A 227 -16.25 2.43 6.83
N SER A 228 -15.41 1.76 7.65
CA SER A 228 -15.83 0.54 8.37
C SER A 228 -16.95 0.82 9.39
N ILE A 229 -16.87 1.92 10.11
CA ILE A 229 -17.91 2.32 11.09
C ILE A 229 -19.24 2.63 10.37
N LEU A 230 -19.21 3.36 9.28
CA LEU A 230 -20.43 3.78 8.57
C LEU A 230 -21.09 2.65 7.78
N THR A 231 -20.30 1.75 7.21
CA THR A 231 -20.82 0.70 6.30
C THR A 231 -20.86 -0.70 6.91
N GLY A 232 -20.28 -0.89 8.10
CA GLY A 232 -20.10 -2.23 8.69
C GLY A 232 -19.06 -3.07 7.93
N ALA A 233 -18.34 -2.51 6.97
CA ALA A 233 -17.39 -3.24 6.10
C ALA A 233 -16.28 -3.92 6.90
N LYS A 234 -15.98 -5.17 6.53
CA LYS A 234 -14.84 -5.93 7.03
C LYS A 234 -13.59 -5.58 6.24
N ILE A 235 -12.74 -4.72 6.82
CA ILE A 235 -11.48 -4.32 6.19
C ILE A 235 -10.48 -5.46 6.28
N ARG A 236 -9.98 -5.90 5.12
CA ARG A 236 -8.92 -6.91 5.06
C ARG A 236 -7.59 -6.29 5.42
N THR A 237 -6.85 -6.95 6.28
CA THR A 237 -5.57 -6.46 6.82
C THR A 237 -4.59 -6.04 5.71
N MET A 238 -4.47 -6.83 4.63
CA MET A 238 -3.58 -6.56 3.50
C MET A 238 -3.95 -5.29 2.69
N TRP A 239 -5.16 -4.73 2.87
CA TRP A 239 -5.53 -3.49 2.19
C TRP A 239 -4.74 -2.29 2.72
N MET A 240 -4.17 -2.42 3.92
CA MET A 240 -3.39 -1.38 4.57
C MET A 240 -1.92 -1.33 4.12
N THR A 241 -1.52 -2.19 3.19
CA THR A 241 -0.13 -2.30 2.74
C THR A 241 0.55 -0.95 2.43
N PRO A 242 -0.01 0.00 1.66
CA PRO A 242 0.68 1.26 1.35
C PRO A 242 0.58 2.33 2.46
N PHE A 243 -0.30 2.16 3.46
CA PHE A 243 -0.65 3.21 4.40
C PHE A 243 0.47 3.58 5.40
N TYR A 244 1.44 2.68 5.58
CA TYR A 244 2.52 2.84 6.57
C TYR A 244 3.87 3.21 5.95
N LEU A 245 3.94 3.49 4.63
CA LEU A 245 5.19 3.78 3.93
C LEU A 245 5.99 4.94 4.52
N PHE A 246 5.32 5.95 5.06
CA PHE A 246 5.96 7.13 5.63
C PHE A 246 5.92 7.17 7.16
N LEU A 247 5.50 6.07 7.80
CA LEU A 247 5.40 5.99 9.26
C LEU A 247 6.78 6.15 9.92
N GLY A 248 7.81 5.50 9.36
CA GLY A 248 9.19 5.64 9.82
C GLY A 248 9.68 7.09 9.76
N THR A 249 9.42 7.78 8.64
CA THR A 249 9.77 9.19 8.48
C THR A 249 9.05 10.07 9.50
N LEU A 250 7.76 9.82 9.77
CA LEU A 250 6.98 10.56 10.75
C LEU A 250 7.55 10.40 12.17
N PHE A 251 7.74 9.15 12.61
CA PHE A 251 8.26 8.88 13.95
C PHE A 251 9.66 9.43 14.15
N LEU A 252 10.57 9.24 13.19
CA LEU A 252 11.90 9.78 13.24
C LEU A 252 11.89 11.31 13.29
N LEU A 253 10.97 11.98 12.62
CA LEU A 253 10.84 13.44 12.66
C LEU A 253 10.34 13.92 14.03
N ILE A 254 9.31 13.27 14.58
CA ILE A 254 8.76 13.60 15.91
C ILE A 254 9.81 13.44 17.01
N PHE A 255 10.60 12.36 16.94
CA PHE A 255 11.60 12.02 17.95
C PHE A 255 13.03 12.44 17.57
N LYS A 256 13.24 13.25 16.52
CA LYS A 256 14.57 13.59 15.97
C LYS A 256 15.57 13.97 17.05
N ASN A 257 15.18 14.83 17.99
CA ASN A 257 16.05 15.32 19.07
C ASN A 257 16.29 14.31 20.21
N TYR A 258 15.60 13.18 20.19
CA TYR A 258 15.67 12.14 21.22
C TYR A 258 16.24 10.83 20.70
N ILE A 259 16.63 10.78 19.43
CA ILE A 259 17.28 9.61 18.83
C ILE A 259 18.74 9.56 19.27
N ASP A 260 19.16 8.40 19.76
CA ASP A 260 20.52 8.10 20.18
C ASP A 260 21.23 7.25 19.13
N LEU A 261 22.05 7.89 18.31
CA LEU A 261 22.83 7.21 17.27
C LEU A 261 23.88 6.24 17.84
N LYS A 262 24.24 6.33 19.14
CA LYS A 262 25.13 5.34 19.78
C LYS A 262 24.48 3.95 19.86
N LYS A 263 23.14 3.88 19.84
CA LYS A 263 22.37 2.62 19.86
C LYS A 263 22.21 1.96 18.48
N MET A 264 22.83 2.51 17.43
CA MET A 264 22.72 1.99 16.06
C MET A 264 23.14 0.52 15.94
N LYS A 265 24.14 0.06 16.70
CA LYS A 265 24.55 -1.35 16.71
C LYS A 265 23.41 -2.28 17.14
N ILE A 266 22.63 -1.88 18.15
CA ILE A 266 21.47 -2.66 18.64
C ILE A 266 20.35 -2.58 17.61
N PHE A 267 20.08 -1.41 17.06
CA PHE A 267 19.10 -1.23 15.99
C PHE A 267 19.38 -2.15 14.79
N TYR A 268 20.62 -2.19 14.29
CA TYR A 268 21.01 -3.04 13.17
C TYR A 268 20.86 -4.53 13.48
N ARG A 269 21.14 -4.99 14.70
CA ARG A 269 20.91 -6.37 15.11
C ARG A 269 19.42 -6.73 15.06
N ILE A 270 18.56 -5.84 15.56
CA ILE A 270 17.10 -6.04 15.54
C ILE A 270 16.56 -5.96 14.11
N PHE A 271 17.06 -5.01 13.32
CA PHE A 271 16.75 -4.91 11.90
C PHE A 271 17.10 -6.22 11.18
N LEU A 272 18.32 -6.72 11.32
CA LEU A 272 18.77 -7.96 10.69
C LEU A 272 17.95 -9.16 11.16
N PHE A 273 17.59 -9.20 12.44
CA PHE A 273 16.72 -10.24 12.96
C PHE A 273 15.36 -10.28 12.22
N PHE A 274 14.64 -9.17 12.14
CA PHE A 274 13.35 -9.13 11.42
C PHE A 274 13.52 -9.31 9.92
N PHE A 275 14.58 -8.78 9.34
CA PHE A 275 14.88 -8.89 7.91
C PHE A 275 15.14 -10.35 7.48
N ILE A 276 15.82 -11.12 8.31
CA ILE A 276 16.11 -12.54 8.06
C ILE A 276 14.93 -13.43 8.48
N LEU A 277 14.30 -13.13 9.62
CA LEU A 277 13.17 -13.91 10.15
C LEU A 277 12.04 -14.07 9.13
N SER A 278 11.72 -13.02 8.39
CA SER A 278 10.61 -13.03 7.45
C SER A 278 10.81 -14.02 6.29
N PRO A 279 11.90 -13.97 5.50
CA PRO A 279 12.11 -14.95 4.44
C PRO A 279 12.31 -16.39 4.99
N MET A 280 12.91 -16.53 6.18
CA MET A 280 13.04 -17.86 6.82
C MET A 280 11.66 -18.42 7.22
N THR A 281 10.79 -17.58 7.77
CA THR A 281 9.40 -17.98 8.08
C THR A 281 8.64 -18.33 6.80
N TYR A 282 8.77 -17.53 5.75
CA TYR A 282 8.14 -17.80 4.46
C TYR A 282 8.63 -19.15 3.89
N LEU A 283 9.93 -19.40 3.91
CA LEU A 283 10.53 -20.68 3.48
C LEU A 283 10.00 -21.84 4.34
N GLY A 284 10.03 -21.70 5.67
CA GLY A 284 9.54 -22.74 6.59
C GLY A 284 8.08 -23.13 6.36
N ILE A 285 7.22 -22.11 6.23
CA ILE A 285 5.82 -22.34 5.86
C ILE A 285 5.72 -23.00 4.47
N SER A 286 6.58 -22.63 3.52
CA SER A 286 6.56 -23.19 2.16
C SER A 286 6.97 -24.66 2.12
N LEU A 287 7.83 -25.10 3.03
CA LEU A 287 8.24 -26.49 3.14
C LEU A 287 7.19 -27.36 3.83
N ILE A 288 6.48 -26.81 4.80
CA ILE A 288 5.51 -27.55 5.65
C ILE A 288 4.12 -27.60 5.00
N ASP A 289 3.61 -26.45 4.56
CA ASP A 289 2.26 -26.33 4.00
C ASP A 289 2.32 -26.46 2.48
N LYS A 290 1.85 -27.58 1.96
CA LYS A 290 1.73 -27.90 0.52
C LYS A 290 0.35 -27.52 -0.06
N THR A 291 -0.54 -26.91 0.71
CA THR A 291 -1.90 -26.54 0.30
C THR A 291 -2.02 -25.09 -0.15
N LYS A 292 -0.91 -24.39 -0.32
CA LYS A 292 -0.90 -22.99 -0.75
C LYS A 292 -1.36 -22.84 -2.19
N ARG A 293 -1.85 -21.65 -2.50
CA ARG A 293 -2.21 -21.26 -3.86
C ARG A 293 -1.03 -21.37 -4.84
N THR A 294 0.20 -21.10 -4.38
CA THR A 294 1.43 -21.24 -5.15
C THR A 294 1.78 -22.69 -5.50
N ASP A 295 1.30 -23.67 -4.73
CA ASP A 295 1.52 -25.08 -4.94
C ASP A 295 0.38 -25.75 -5.71
N TYR A 296 -0.62 -24.96 -6.17
CA TYR A 296 -1.75 -25.49 -6.94
C TYR A 296 -1.26 -26.03 -8.30
N PRO A 297 -1.49 -27.31 -8.60
CA PRO A 297 -0.98 -27.93 -9.83
C PRO A 297 -1.87 -27.57 -11.05
N GLY A 298 -2.02 -26.27 -11.32
CA GLY A 298 -2.93 -25.74 -12.34
C GLY A 298 -2.69 -26.33 -13.72
N LYS A 299 -1.41 -26.49 -14.11
CA LYS A 299 -1.05 -27.08 -15.41
C LYS A 299 -1.46 -28.56 -15.53
N GLU A 300 -1.31 -29.33 -14.44
CA GLU A 300 -1.68 -30.74 -14.42
C GLU A 300 -3.20 -30.91 -14.48
N ILE A 301 -3.91 -30.10 -13.67
CA ILE A 301 -5.37 -30.10 -13.65
C ILE A 301 -5.94 -29.63 -14.99
N SER A 302 -5.38 -28.59 -15.59
CA SER A 302 -5.77 -28.12 -16.92
C SER A 302 -5.62 -29.21 -17.98
N ARG A 303 -4.51 -29.96 -17.97
CA ARG A 303 -4.29 -31.09 -18.88
C ARG A 303 -5.30 -32.22 -18.64
N LEU A 304 -5.58 -32.56 -17.39
CA LEU A 304 -6.57 -33.58 -17.06
C LEU A 304 -7.98 -33.20 -17.54
N VAL A 305 -8.35 -31.92 -17.35
CA VAL A 305 -9.64 -31.40 -17.83
C VAL A 305 -9.69 -31.41 -19.34
N GLN A 306 -8.62 -30.96 -20.03
CA GLN A 306 -8.54 -30.98 -21.51
C GLN A 306 -8.66 -32.41 -22.05
N ASN A 307 -7.87 -33.34 -21.54
CA ASN A 307 -7.91 -34.73 -21.98
C ASN A 307 -9.32 -35.32 -21.80
N LYS A 308 -9.94 -35.10 -20.65
CA LYS A 308 -11.29 -35.57 -20.36
C LYS A 308 -12.35 -34.93 -21.25
N TRP A 309 -12.14 -33.67 -21.68
CA TRP A 309 -13.02 -33.00 -22.65
C TRP A 309 -12.85 -33.63 -24.04
N ASP A 310 -11.62 -33.82 -24.50
CA ASP A 310 -11.30 -34.38 -25.82
C ASP A 310 -11.78 -35.82 -25.95
N ASP A 311 -11.80 -36.60 -24.87
CA ASP A 311 -12.33 -37.96 -24.81
C ASP A 311 -13.88 -38.02 -24.99
N ASN A 312 -14.57 -36.94 -24.65
CA ASN A 312 -16.06 -36.92 -24.64
C ASN A 312 -16.69 -35.95 -25.64
N PHE A 313 -15.94 -34.98 -26.15
CA PHE A 313 -16.42 -33.92 -27.02
C PHE A 313 -15.42 -33.64 -28.15
N SER A 314 -15.94 -33.30 -29.35
CA SER A 314 -15.14 -32.97 -30.53
C SER A 314 -14.86 -31.49 -30.72
N ASN A 315 -15.40 -30.63 -29.85
CA ASN A 315 -15.23 -29.18 -29.90
C ASN A 315 -14.30 -28.68 -28.83
N GLU A 316 -13.70 -27.51 -29.07
CA GLU A 316 -12.80 -26.85 -28.09
C GLU A 316 -13.58 -26.30 -26.88
N ILE A 317 -12.94 -26.28 -25.71
CA ILE A 317 -13.47 -25.58 -24.53
C ILE A 317 -13.37 -24.06 -24.79
N LYS A 318 -14.52 -23.39 -24.91
CA LYS A 318 -14.59 -21.93 -25.17
C LYS A 318 -14.81 -21.12 -23.92
N ILE A 319 -15.47 -21.67 -22.90
CA ILE A 319 -15.85 -20.94 -21.69
C ILE A 319 -15.67 -21.87 -20.49
N VAL A 320 -15.00 -21.37 -19.48
CA VAL A 320 -14.87 -22.01 -18.17
C VAL A 320 -15.56 -21.13 -17.14
N ILE A 321 -16.53 -21.70 -16.40
CA ILE A 321 -17.30 -21.01 -15.37
C ILE A 321 -16.99 -21.62 -14.02
N GLY A 322 -16.65 -20.80 -13.04
CA GLY A 322 -16.35 -21.26 -11.68
C GLY A 322 -15.84 -20.13 -10.77
N ASP A 323 -15.29 -20.51 -9.62
CA ASP A 323 -14.56 -19.60 -8.73
C ASP A 323 -13.39 -18.95 -9.47
N GLU A 324 -13.12 -17.67 -9.16
CA GLU A 324 -12.08 -16.85 -9.82
C GLU A 324 -10.69 -17.52 -9.87
N TRP A 325 -10.37 -18.33 -8.85
CA TRP A 325 -9.10 -19.02 -8.78
C TRP A 325 -9.06 -20.30 -9.63
N TYR A 326 -10.06 -21.17 -9.47
CA TYR A 326 -10.10 -22.45 -10.19
C TYR A 326 -10.37 -22.26 -11.67
N ALA A 327 -11.36 -21.46 -12.05
CA ALA A 327 -11.67 -21.19 -13.44
C ALA A 327 -10.52 -20.46 -14.15
N GLY A 328 -9.89 -19.47 -13.49
CA GLY A 328 -8.75 -18.74 -14.06
C GLY A 328 -7.48 -19.59 -14.25
N ASN A 329 -7.33 -20.72 -13.56
CA ASN A 329 -6.22 -21.65 -13.78
C ASN A 329 -6.52 -22.70 -14.87
N LEU A 330 -7.76 -22.77 -15.36
CA LEU A 330 -8.18 -23.67 -16.42
C LEU A 330 -8.31 -22.98 -17.79
N SER A 331 -8.29 -21.63 -17.80
CA SER A 331 -8.43 -20.81 -19.01
C SER A 331 -7.08 -20.60 -19.79
#